data_a2da072ad95f81c9270092b7b8f5253d
#
_entry.id   a2da072ad95f81c9270092b7b8f5253d
#
_cell.length_a   1.000
_cell.length_b   1.000
_cell.length_c   1.000
_cell.angle_alpha   90.00
_cell.angle_beta   90.00
_cell.angle_gamma   90.00
#
_symmetry.space_group_name_H-M   'P 1'
#
loop_
_entity.id
_entity.type
_entity.pdbx_description
1 polymer ?
#
loop_
_entity_poly.entity_id
_entity_poly.type
_entity_poly.pdbx_seq_one_letter_code
_entity_poly.pdbx_strand_id
1 'polypeptide(L)'
;MANKIVREIIHAKGIDIGIYTKDFENEYISLTDIAKYRNDNDPRFVIQNWMRNRNTVEFLAVWEELHNPDFNRVQFEAVRSEAGLNRFVMTPTKWIEQTNAIGIVSKAGRYGGGTYVHSDIAMAFATWISPEFQLYIMKDYRRLKQDENSRLSLDWNLNRALSKVNYRIHTDAVKENLIPPELTPEQIAYTYASEADLLNVALFGQTAKQ
;
A
#
# COMPACT_ATOMS: atom_id res chain seq x y z
N MET A 1 21.58 -17.67 3.98
CA MET A 1 22.15 -16.62 3.11
C MET A 1 22.08 -15.32 3.89
N ALA A 2 23.20 -14.59 4.08
CA ALA A 2 23.20 -13.34 4.81
C ALA A 2 22.42 -12.30 4.00
N ASN A 3 21.31 -11.77 4.53
CA ASN A 3 20.58 -10.67 3.94
C ASN A 3 21.53 -9.47 3.80
N LYS A 4 21.88 -9.15 2.56
CA LYS A 4 22.73 -8.02 2.24
C LYS A 4 21.91 -6.75 2.49
N ILE A 5 22.25 -6.03 3.56
CA ILE A 5 21.63 -4.75 3.87
C ILE A 5 22.03 -3.77 2.77
N VAL A 6 21.07 -3.35 1.98
CA VAL A 6 21.27 -2.31 0.96
C VAL A 6 21.04 -0.96 1.65
N ARG A 7 22.00 -0.06 1.51
CA ARG A 7 21.87 1.34 1.92
C ARG A 7 21.70 2.16 0.66
N GLU A 8 20.56 2.79 0.53
CA GLU A 8 20.24 3.71 -0.56
C GLU A 8 20.06 5.13 -0.01
N ILE A 9 20.25 6.13 -0.84
CA ILE A 9 20.02 7.52 -0.49
C ILE A 9 19.00 8.08 -1.46
N ILE A 10 17.90 8.59 -0.93
CA ILE A 10 16.93 9.37 -1.71
C ILE A 10 17.25 10.85 -1.55
N HIS A 11 17.36 11.55 -2.69
CA HIS A 11 17.51 12.99 -2.73
C HIS A 11 16.13 13.65 -2.83
N ALA A 12 15.65 14.26 -1.75
CA ALA A 12 14.36 14.94 -1.73
C ALA A 12 14.51 16.37 -1.23
N LYS A 13 14.10 17.35 -2.04
CA LYS A 13 14.14 18.79 -1.70
C LYS A 13 15.50 19.28 -1.15
N GLY A 14 16.62 18.77 -1.69
CA GLY A 14 17.97 19.15 -1.27
C GLY A 14 18.46 18.47 0.01
N ILE A 15 17.80 17.42 0.46
CA ILE A 15 18.20 16.61 1.60
C ILE A 15 18.45 15.18 1.14
N ASP A 16 19.53 14.61 1.65
CA ASP A 16 19.88 13.20 1.49
C ASP A 16 19.23 12.38 2.59
N ILE A 17 18.26 11.53 2.24
CA ILE A 17 17.54 10.67 3.17
C ILE A 17 18.07 9.25 3.03
N GLY A 18 18.68 8.73 4.09
CA GLY A 18 19.17 7.35 4.13
C GLY A 18 18.03 6.35 4.24
N ILE A 19 18.06 5.34 3.35
CA ILE A 19 17.18 4.19 3.40
C ILE A 19 17.99 2.97 3.81
N TYR A 20 17.40 2.18 4.68
CA TYR A 20 17.92 0.92 5.13
C TYR A 20 16.90 -0.16 4.79
N THR A 21 17.13 -0.88 3.71
CA THR A 21 16.21 -1.90 3.21
C THR A 21 16.70 -3.28 3.58
N LYS A 22 15.85 -4.08 4.23
CA LYS A 22 16.06 -5.54 4.40
C LYS A 22 15.45 -6.32 3.23
N ASP A 23 14.27 -5.93 2.83
CA ASP A 23 13.49 -6.38 1.68
C ASP A 23 12.51 -5.28 1.29
N PHE A 24 11.79 -5.44 0.18
CA PHE A 24 10.87 -4.41 -0.32
C PHE A 24 9.69 -4.11 0.62
N GLU A 25 9.30 -5.07 1.46
CA GLU A 25 8.16 -4.92 2.39
C GLU A 25 8.61 -4.31 3.73
N ASN A 26 9.91 -4.38 4.07
CA ASN A 26 10.48 -3.91 5.33
C ASN A 26 11.53 -2.81 5.09
N GLU A 27 11.12 -1.74 4.43
CA GLU A 27 11.95 -0.59 4.18
C GLU A 27 11.96 0.36 5.39
N TYR A 28 13.16 0.63 5.91
CA TYR A 28 13.38 1.56 7.01
C TYR A 28 14.05 2.84 6.52
N ILE A 29 13.42 3.97 6.79
CA ILE A 29 13.83 5.30 6.35
C ILE A 29 14.41 6.08 7.53
N SER A 30 15.47 6.86 7.30
CA SER A 30 16.07 7.70 8.33
C SER A 30 15.15 8.85 8.75
N LEU A 31 14.53 8.71 9.90
CA LEU A 31 13.73 9.77 10.50
C LEU A 31 14.58 10.97 10.90
N THR A 32 15.85 10.70 11.27
CA THR A 32 16.83 11.74 11.61
C THR A 32 17.09 12.66 10.42
N ASP A 33 17.24 12.11 9.21
CA ASP A 33 17.50 12.92 8.02
C ASP A 33 16.25 13.73 7.62
N ILE A 34 15.05 13.13 7.69
CA ILE A 34 13.81 13.88 7.48
C ILE A 34 13.66 15.03 8.51
N ALA A 35 14.01 14.79 9.77
CA ALA A 35 13.92 15.80 10.83
C ALA A 35 14.84 16.99 10.61
N LYS A 36 15.99 16.81 9.95
CA LYS A 36 16.93 17.88 9.56
C LYS A 36 16.25 18.94 8.66
N TYR A 37 15.26 18.55 7.87
CA TYR A 37 14.48 19.51 7.09
C TYR A 37 13.90 20.64 7.93
N ARG A 38 13.47 20.34 9.15
CA ARG A 38 12.91 21.33 10.07
C ARG A 38 13.93 21.96 11.00
N ASN A 39 14.90 21.17 11.46
CA ASN A 39 15.99 21.63 12.34
C ASN A 39 17.22 20.76 12.14
N ASP A 40 18.19 21.27 11.39
CA ASP A 40 19.44 20.56 11.10
C ASP A 40 20.36 20.49 12.31
N ASN A 41 20.27 21.47 13.22
CA ASN A 41 21.12 21.51 14.42
C ASN A 41 20.70 20.47 15.49
N ASP A 42 19.38 20.23 15.61
CA ASP A 42 18.88 19.25 16.58
C ASP A 42 17.66 18.48 16.03
N PRO A 43 17.89 17.51 15.13
CA PRO A 43 16.84 16.67 14.58
C PRO A 43 16.18 15.78 15.65
N ARG A 44 16.90 15.45 16.74
CA ARG A 44 16.36 14.64 17.85
C ARG A 44 15.21 15.35 18.55
N PHE A 45 15.33 16.66 18.75
CA PHE A 45 14.26 17.45 19.36
C PHE A 45 12.99 17.44 18.51
N VAL A 46 13.12 17.48 17.17
CA VAL A 46 11.98 17.39 16.25
C VAL A 46 11.27 16.05 16.39
N ILE A 47 12.02 14.95 16.45
CA ILE A 47 11.48 13.60 16.63
C ILE A 47 10.77 13.48 17.98
N GLN A 48 11.40 13.93 19.06
CA GLN A 48 10.79 13.91 20.41
C GLN A 48 9.52 14.73 20.47
N ASN A 49 9.49 15.90 19.84
CA ASN A 49 8.30 16.74 19.79
C ASN A 49 7.13 16.07 19.03
N TRP A 50 7.42 15.35 17.96
CA TRP A 50 6.44 14.53 17.26
C TRP A 50 5.90 13.40 18.15
N MET A 51 6.78 12.68 18.84
CA MET A 51 6.44 11.57 19.74
C MET A 51 5.71 12.01 21.01
N ARG A 52 5.72 13.31 21.37
CA ARG A 52 4.93 13.85 22.49
C ARG A 52 3.43 13.93 22.20
N ASN A 53 3.05 13.98 20.93
CA ASN A 53 1.66 14.09 20.55
C ASN A 53 0.92 12.77 20.80
N ARG A 54 -0.24 12.86 21.41
CA ARG A 54 -1.09 11.70 21.69
C ARG A 54 -1.45 10.96 20.40
N ASN A 55 -1.83 11.69 19.35
CA ASN A 55 -2.15 11.10 18.05
C ASN A 55 -1.00 10.30 17.46
N THR A 56 0.26 10.76 17.66
CA THR A 56 1.44 10.03 17.21
C THR A 56 1.61 8.71 17.99
N VAL A 57 1.47 8.77 19.30
CA VAL A 57 1.57 7.58 20.17
C VAL A 57 0.50 6.55 19.79
N GLU A 58 -0.74 7.00 19.58
CA GLU A 58 -1.84 6.14 19.15
C GLU A 58 -1.61 5.55 17.74
N PHE A 59 -1.11 6.35 16.79
CA PHE A 59 -0.76 5.87 15.44
C PHE A 59 0.34 4.80 15.49
N LEU A 60 1.42 5.04 16.24
CA LEU A 60 2.50 4.08 16.40
C LEU A 60 2.01 2.76 17.00
N ALA A 61 1.11 2.82 17.98
CA ALA A 61 0.54 1.63 18.58
C ALA A 61 -0.34 0.83 17.60
N VAL A 62 -1.20 1.49 16.83
CA VAL A 62 -2.00 0.83 15.79
C VAL A 62 -1.10 0.15 14.76
N TRP A 63 -0.02 0.80 14.34
CA TRP A 63 0.94 0.21 13.42
C TRP A 63 1.59 -1.04 14.03
N GLU A 64 2.06 -0.97 15.28
CA GLU A 64 2.66 -2.10 15.99
C GLU A 64 1.66 -3.25 16.16
N GLU A 65 0.42 -2.96 16.54
CA GLU A 65 -0.62 -3.99 16.68
C GLU A 65 -0.91 -4.76 15.40
N LEU A 66 -0.76 -4.12 14.25
CA LEU A 66 -0.95 -4.74 12.95
C LEU A 66 0.25 -5.59 12.50
N HIS A 67 1.48 -5.25 12.91
CA HIS A 67 2.70 -5.83 12.36
C HIS A 67 3.58 -6.56 13.40
N ASN A 68 3.30 -6.39 14.71
CA ASN A 68 4.14 -6.89 15.79
C ASN A 68 3.31 -7.72 16.79
N PRO A 69 3.35 -9.05 16.69
CA PRO A 69 2.64 -9.92 17.63
C PRO A 69 3.14 -9.82 19.09
N ASP A 70 4.39 -9.37 19.27
CA ASP A 70 5.03 -9.24 20.60
C ASP A 70 4.89 -7.82 21.17
N PHE A 71 4.02 -6.98 20.61
CA PHE A 71 3.78 -5.61 21.09
C PHE A 71 3.20 -5.60 22.50
N ASN A 72 3.81 -4.85 23.42
CA ASN A 72 3.41 -4.77 24.82
C ASN A 72 2.27 -3.75 25.01
N ARG A 73 1.02 -4.22 24.83
CA ARG A 73 -0.20 -3.39 25.01
C ARG A 73 -0.34 -2.84 26.43
N VAL A 74 0.06 -3.59 27.46
CA VAL A 74 -0.08 -3.14 28.85
C VAL A 74 0.78 -1.92 29.12
N GLN A 75 2.03 -1.94 28.67
CA GLN A 75 2.92 -0.78 28.78
C GLN A 75 2.49 0.36 27.86
N PHE A 76 1.94 0.06 26.69
CA PHE A 76 1.37 1.08 25.81
C PHE A 76 0.24 1.86 26.49
N GLU A 77 -0.69 1.21 27.20
CA GLU A 77 -1.79 1.91 27.89
C GLU A 77 -1.26 2.86 28.97
N ALA A 78 -0.18 2.51 29.67
CA ALA A 78 0.49 3.40 30.61
C ALA A 78 1.09 4.63 29.88
N VAL A 79 1.76 4.43 28.75
CA VAL A 79 2.30 5.51 27.91
C VAL A 79 1.18 6.41 27.37
N ARG A 80 0.08 5.81 26.88
CA ARG A 80 -1.09 6.51 26.35
C ARG A 80 -1.75 7.43 27.36
N SER A 81 -1.83 7.00 28.62
CA SER A 81 -2.44 7.79 29.70
C SER A 81 -1.68 9.10 29.98
N GLU A 82 -0.37 9.12 29.73
CA GLU A 82 0.50 10.29 29.93
C GLU A 82 0.69 11.11 28.64
N ALA A 83 0.44 10.52 27.45
CA ALA A 83 0.66 11.15 26.18
C ALA A 83 -0.17 12.43 26.02
N GLY A 84 0.48 13.50 25.60
CA GLY A 84 -0.13 14.83 25.45
C GLY A 84 -0.05 15.72 26.72
N LEU A 85 0.34 15.17 27.86
CA LEU A 85 0.59 16.00 29.05
C LEU A 85 1.88 16.83 28.86
N ASN A 86 1.93 18.03 29.47
CA ASN A 86 3.10 18.90 29.35
C ASN A 86 4.42 18.27 29.82
N ARG A 87 4.35 17.41 30.84
CA ARG A 87 5.50 16.67 31.38
C ARG A 87 5.89 15.44 30.58
N PHE A 88 5.05 15.02 29.63
CA PHE A 88 5.29 13.79 28.89
C PHE A 88 6.46 13.96 27.91
N VAL A 89 7.43 13.07 28.01
CA VAL A 89 8.58 13.00 27.11
C VAL A 89 8.74 11.55 26.64
N MET A 90 8.65 11.36 25.32
CA MET A 90 8.88 10.08 24.67
C MET A 90 10.05 10.18 23.71
N THR A 91 10.95 9.21 23.77
CA THR A 91 12.06 9.05 22.83
C THR A 91 11.92 7.74 22.06
N PRO A 92 12.52 7.61 20.87
CA PRO A 92 12.53 6.35 20.14
C PRO A 92 13.03 5.16 20.99
N THR A 93 14.12 5.34 21.71
CA THR A 93 14.69 4.29 22.58
C THR A 93 13.71 3.88 23.69
N LYS A 94 13.12 4.87 24.38
CA LYS A 94 12.15 4.61 25.44
C LYS A 94 10.90 3.90 24.91
N TRP A 95 10.43 4.28 23.71
CA TRP A 95 9.31 3.61 23.05
C TRP A 95 9.61 2.15 22.79
N ILE A 96 10.76 1.85 22.17
CA ILE A 96 11.21 0.48 21.87
C ILE A 96 11.30 -0.36 23.15
N GLU A 97 11.96 0.15 24.19
CA GLU A 97 12.18 -0.56 25.43
C GLU A 97 10.90 -0.84 26.21
N GLN A 98 9.95 0.09 26.22
CA GLN A 98 8.70 -0.07 26.97
C GLN A 98 7.68 -0.93 26.23
N THR A 99 7.57 -0.79 24.92
CA THR A 99 6.48 -1.39 24.16
C THR A 99 6.91 -2.59 23.31
N ASN A 100 8.19 -2.91 23.31
CA ASN A 100 8.76 -3.97 22.45
C ASN A 100 8.55 -3.67 20.94
N ALA A 101 8.55 -2.39 20.58
CA ALA A 101 8.24 -1.91 19.23
C ALA A 101 9.29 -2.36 18.20
N ILE A 102 8.83 -2.70 17.00
CA ILE A 102 9.66 -3.06 15.85
C ILE A 102 9.66 -2.00 14.73
N GLY A 103 8.62 -1.18 14.64
CA GLY A 103 8.48 -0.16 13.59
C GLY A 103 9.50 0.99 13.70
N ILE A 104 10.18 1.11 14.83
CA ILE A 104 11.22 2.10 15.07
C ILE A 104 12.51 1.39 15.48
N VAL A 105 13.64 1.80 14.89
CA VAL A 105 14.97 1.29 15.20
C VAL A 105 15.87 2.47 15.56
N SER A 106 16.47 2.44 16.76
CA SER A 106 17.43 3.44 17.22
C SER A 106 18.83 2.84 17.17
N LYS A 107 19.75 3.50 16.45
CA LYS A 107 21.14 3.08 16.34
C LYS A 107 22.05 4.13 16.96
N ALA A 108 22.92 3.70 17.87
CA ALA A 108 23.99 4.54 18.38
C ALA A 108 25.18 4.55 17.40
N GLY A 109 25.90 5.65 17.32
CA GLY A 109 27.14 5.73 16.55
C GLY A 109 27.37 7.07 15.89
N ARG A 110 28.65 7.45 15.74
CA ARG A 110 29.05 8.70 15.09
C ARG A 110 28.87 8.67 13.57
N TYR A 111 28.99 7.49 12.96
CA TYR A 111 28.89 7.28 11.53
C TYR A 111 27.73 6.31 11.24
N GLY A 112 26.57 6.84 10.88
CA GLY A 112 25.37 6.07 10.57
C GLY A 112 24.49 5.71 11.77
N GLY A 113 24.69 6.37 12.94
CA GLY A 113 23.74 6.40 14.04
C GLY A 113 22.53 7.27 13.69
N GLY A 114 21.38 6.97 14.29
CA GLY A 114 20.15 7.72 14.07
C GLY A 114 18.91 6.90 14.39
N THR A 115 17.77 7.50 14.16
CA THR A 115 16.47 6.84 14.26
C THR A 115 15.98 6.48 12.86
N TYR A 116 15.68 5.21 12.67
CA TYR A 116 15.12 4.66 11.44
C TYR A 116 13.73 4.12 11.74
N VAL A 117 12.80 4.30 10.82
CA VAL A 117 11.42 3.85 10.99
C VAL A 117 10.91 3.20 9.72
N HIS A 118 9.94 2.30 9.87
CA HIS A 118 9.24 1.73 8.73
C HIS A 118 8.68 2.83 7.82
N SER A 119 8.58 2.56 6.52
CA SER A 119 8.15 3.54 5.50
C SER A 119 6.80 4.22 5.84
N ASP A 120 5.82 3.48 6.37
CA ASP A 120 4.53 4.04 6.79
C ASP A 120 4.69 5.08 7.91
N ILE A 121 5.55 4.79 8.88
CA ILE A 121 5.83 5.68 10.00
C ILE A 121 6.60 6.90 9.53
N ALA A 122 7.54 6.73 8.60
CA ALA A 122 8.25 7.84 7.97
C ALA A 122 7.31 8.77 7.21
N MET A 123 6.33 8.22 6.50
CA MET A 123 5.31 8.97 5.78
C MET A 123 4.44 9.81 6.74
N ALA A 124 3.99 9.22 7.86
CA ALA A 124 3.24 9.94 8.88
C ALA A 124 4.05 11.08 9.50
N PHE A 125 5.34 10.86 9.77
CA PHE A 125 6.24 11.90 10.27
C PHE A 125 6.46 13.01 9.25
N ALA A 126 6.69 12.69 7.99
CA ALA A 126 6.92 13.66 6.93
C ALA A 126 5.67 14.54 6.69
N THR A 127 4.47 13.98 6.77
CA THR A 127 3.21 14.74 6.70
C THR A 127 3.03 15.67 7.89
N TRP A 128 3.46 15.26 9.09
CA TRP A 128 3.43 16.13 10.27
C TRP A 128 4.44 17.28 10.20
N ILE A 129 5.62 17.04 9.61
CA ILE A 129 6.67 18.06 9.45
C ILE A 129 6.29 19.12 8.43
N SER A 130 5.73 18.71 7.29
CA SER A 130 5.48 19.58 6.13
C SER A 130 4.04 19.45 5.65
N PRO A 131 3.21 20.51 5.87
CA PRO A 131 1.88 20.56 5.29
C PRO A 131 1.87 20.50 3.76
N GLU A 132 2.92 21.01 3.11
CA GLU A 132 3.10 20.94 1.65
C GLU A 132 3.26 19.51 1.20
N PHE A 133 4.07 18.71 1.94
CA PHE A 133 4.25 17.30 1.68
C PHE A 133 2.93 16.53 1.90
N GLN A 134 2.18 16.87 2.95
CA GLN A 134 0.85 16.28 3.19
C GLN A 134 -0.09 16.53 2.00
N LEU A 135 -0.14 17.76 1.49
CA LEU A 135 -0.96 18.10 0.32
C LEU A 135 -0.46 17.39 -0.96
N TYR A 136 0.85 17.24 -1.11
CA TYR A 136 1.43 16.48 -2.23
C TYR A 136 0.97 15.02 -2.21
N ILE A 137 1.07 14.34 -1.08
CA ILE A 137 0.63 12.95 -0.92
C ILE A 137 -0.87 12.80 -1.21
N MET A 138 -1.70 13.72 -0.72
CA MET A 138 -3.14 13.69 -1.00
C MET A 138 -3.46 13.86 -2.48
N LYS A 139 -2.72 14.73 -3.20
CA LYS A 139 -2.88 14.91 -4.65
C LYS A 139 -2.41 13.68 -5.43
N ASP A 140 -1.28 13.11 -5.04
CA ASP A 140 -0.72 11.93 -5.69
C ASP A 140 -1.60 10.70 -5.51
N TYR A 141 -2.15 10.49 -4.32
CA TYR A 141 -3.15 9.46 -4.06
C TYR A 141 -4.38 9.61 -4.97
N ARG A 142 -4.92 10.83 -5.13
CA ARG A 142 -6.05 11.08 -6.03
C ARG A 142 -5.70 10.77 -7.48
N ARG A 143 -4.51 11.15 -7.93
CA ARG A 143 -4.02 10.86 -9.29
C ARG A 143 -3.94 9.36 -9.52
N LEU A 144 -3.29 8.61 -8.62
CA LEU A 144 -3.16 7.16 -8.70
C LEU A 144 -4.53 6.47 -8.73
N LYS A 145 -5.48 6.95 -7.91
CA LYS A 145 -6.84 6.42 -7.88
C LYS A 145 -7.60 6.68 -9.19
N GLN A 146 -7.39 7.84 -9.82
CA GLN A 146 -7.96 8.14 -11.14
C GLN A 146 -7.33 7.27 -12.24
N ASP A 147 -6.02 7.09 -12.21
CA ASP A 147 -5.29 6.24 -13.16
C ASP A 147 -5.73 4.78 -13.05
N GLU A 148 -5.90 4.26 -11.83
CA GLU A 148 -6.43 2.92 -11.57
C GLU A 148 -7.84 2.75 -12.15
N ASN A 149 -8.75 3.68 -11.86
CA ASN A 149 -10.10 3.67 -12.41
C ASN A 149 -10.11 3.74 -13.94
N SER A 150 -9.22 4.52 -14.53
CA SER A 150 -9.07 4.63 -15.98
C SER A 150 -8.59 3.31 -16.61
N ARG A 151 -7.60 2.63 -15.99
CA ARG A 151 -7.13 1.31 -16.42
C ARG A 151 -8.23 0.27 -16.34
N LEU A 152 -8.96 0.19 -15.23
CA LEU A 152 -10.07 -0.73 -15.04
C LEU A 152 -11.18 -0.50 -16.08
N SER A 153 -11.48 0.76 -16.43
CA SER A 153 -12.46 1.10 -17.46
C SER A 153 -11.99 0.72 -18.87
N LEU A 154 -10.69 0.86 -19.17
CA LEU A 154 -10.10 0.45 -20.44
C LEU A 154 -10.14 -1.07 -20.59
N ASP A 155 -9.74 -1.82 -19.56
CA ASP A 155 -9.79 -3.29 -19.57
C ASP A 155 -11.22 -3.80 -19.72
N TRP A 156 -12.18 -3.19 -19.05
CA TRP A 156 -13.61 -3.50 -19.22
C TRP A 156 -14.09 -3.27 -20.65
N ASN A 157 -13.75 -2.11 -21.24
CA ASN A 157 -14.13 -1.77 -22.62
C ASN A 157 -13.47 -2.70 -23.64
N LEU A 158 -12.20 -3.05 -23.44
CA LEU A 158 -11.48 -3.98 -24.30
C LEU A 158 -12.10 -5.38 -24.22
N ASN A 159 -12.34 -5.90 -23.03
CA ASN A 159 -12.96 -7.21 -22.83
C ASN A 159 -14.37 -7.27 -23.44
N ARG A 160 -15.14 -6.19 -23.28
CA ARG A 160 -16.47 -6.07 -23.92
C ARG A 160 -16.39 -6.05 -25.45
N ALA A 161 -15.41 -5.35 -26.02
CA ALA A 161 -15.21 -5.32 -27.48
C ALA A 161 -14.77 -6.69 -27.99
N LEU A 162 -13.84 -7.36 -27.32
CA LEU A 162 -13.40 -8.72 -27.67
C LEU A 162 -14.54 -9.73 -27.58
N SER A 163 -15.35 -9.66 -26.53
CA SER A 163 -16.52 -10.53 -26.36
C SER A 163 -17.54 -10.35 -27.52
N LYS A 164 -17.78 -9.10 -27.98
CA LYS A 164 -18.65 -8.85 -29.13
C LYS A 164 -18.10 -9.43 -30.44
N VAL A 165 -16.78 -9.28 -30.66
CA VAL A 165 -16.12 -9.83 -31.85
C VAL A 165 -16.17 -11.36 -31.82
N ASN A 166 -15.81 -11.97 -30.70
CA ASN A 166 -15.83 -13.43 -30.55
C ASN A 166 -17.25 -13.99 -30.71
N TYR A 167 -18.25 -13.33 -30.12
CA TYR A 167 -19.65 -13.73 -30.29
C TYR A 167 -20.07 -13.70 -31.76
N ARG A 168 -19.69 -12.66 -32.52
CA ARG A 168 -20.01 -12.52 -33.94
C ARG A 168 -19.32 -13.60 -34.77
N ILE A 169 -18.01 -13.82 -34.55
CA ILE A 169 -17.28 -14.87 -35.27
C ILE A 169 -17.90 -16.24 -35.00
N HIS A 170 -18.24 -16.53 -33.76
CA HIS A 170 -18.86 -17.80 -33.37
C HIS A 170 -20.25 -17.94 -34.05
N THR A 171 -21.09 -16.90 -34.00
CA THR A 171 -22.42 -16.91 -34.60
C THR A 171 -22.36 -17.09 -36.13
N ASP A 172 -21.42 -16.41 -36.79
CA ASP A 172 -21.20 -16.54 -38.24
C ASP A 172 -20.71 -17.98 -38.58
N ALA A 173 -19.78 -18.53 -37.78
CA ALA A 173 -19.30 -19.90 -37.99
C ALA A 173 -20.40 -20.96 -37.78
N VAL A 174 -21.27 -20.80 -36.79
CA VAL A 174 -22.42 -21.67 -36.55
C VAL A 174 -23.37 -21.57 -37.74
N LYS A 175 -23.64 -20.36 -38.25
CA LYS A 175 -24.52 -20.12 -39.40
C LYS A 175 -23.99 -20.80 -40.66
N GLU A 176 -22.70 -20.69 -40.93
CA GLU A 176 -22.10 -21.20 -42.17
C GLU A 176 -21.89 -22.72 -42.16
N ASN A 177 -21.63 -23.31 -40.99
CA ASN A 177 -21.21 -24.70 -40.92
C ASN A 177 -22.20 -25.65 -40.23
N LEU A 178 -23.11 -25.15 -39.40
CA LEU A 178 -23.98 -25.98 -38.56
C LEU A 178 -25.47 -25.79 -38.84
N ILE A 179 -25.85 -24.82 -39.68
CA ILE A 179 -27.26 -24.53 -40.03
C ILE A 179 -27.51 -24.90 -41.50
N PRO A 180 -28.04 -26.12 -41.80
CA PRO A 180 -28.50 -26.46 -43.12
C PRO A 180 -29.69 -25.59 -43.56
N PRO A 181 -29.87 -25.37 -44.90
CA PRO A 181 -30.94 -24.48 -45.43
C PRO A 181 -32.35 -24.94 -45.10
N GLU A 182 -32.54 -26.21 -44.74
CA GLU A 182 -33.85 -26.84 -44.53
C GLU A 182 -34.38 -26.72 -43.10
N LEU A 183 -33.62 -26.12 -42.14
CA LEU A 183 -34.05 -26.02 -40.77
C LEU A 183 -35.13 -24.95 -40.55
N THR A 184 -36.07 -25.26 -39.63
CA THR A 184 -37.10 -24.29 -39.25
C THR A 184 -36.47 -23.20 -38.35
N PRO A 185 -37.08 -22.01 -38.21
CA PRO A 185 -36.59 -20.94 -37.32
C PRO A 185 -36.39 -21.37 -35.87
N GLU A 186 -37.23 -22.27 -35.38
CA GLU A 186 -37.15 -22.83 -34.01
C GLU A 186 -35.93 -23.74 -33.85
N GLN A 187 -35.65 -24.58 -34.84
CA GLN A 187 -34.47 -25.45 -34.86
C GLN A 187 -33.18 -24.63 -34.98
N ILE A 188 -33.19 -23.57 -35.77
CA ILE A 188 -32.08 -22.63 -35.89
C ILE A 188 -31.78 -21.95 -34.52
N ALA A 189 -32.82 -21.46 -33.83
CA ALA A 189 -32.69 -20.85 -32.52
C ALA A 189 -32.13 -21.83 -31.45
N TYR A 190 -32.57 -23.09 -31.49
CA TYR A 190 -32.05 -24.13 -30.61
C TYR A 190 -30.57 -24.44 -30.88
N THR A 191 -30.15 -24.50 -32.13
CA THR A 191 -28.73 -24.73 -32.49
C THR A 191 -27.84 -23.62 -31.95
N TYR A 192 -28.23 -22.35 -32.14
CA TYR A 192 -27.47 -21.22 -31.55
C TYR A 192 -27.40 -21.26 -30.03
N ALA A 193 -28.49 -21.62 -29.34
CA ALA A 193 -28.52 -21.71 -27.89
C ALA A 193 -27.63 -22.85 -27.38
N SER A 194 -27.66 -24.01 -28.02
CA SER A 194 -26.85 -25.18 -27.69
C SER A 194 -25.36 -24.91 -27.86
N GLU A 195 -24.95 -24.28 -28.95
CA GLU A 195 -23.57 -23.94 -29.23
C GLU A 195 -23.03 -22.84 -28.26
N ALA A 196 -23.90 -21.87 -27.91
CA ALA A 196 -23.55 -20.86 -26.91
C ALA A 196 -23.36 -21.47 -25.53
N ASP A 197 -24.19 -22.42 -25.11
CA ASP A 197 -24.03 -23.13 -23.84
C ASP A 197 -22.77 -24.00 -23.83
N LEU A 198 -22.44 -24.65 -24.93
CA LEU A 198 -21.23 -25.45 -25.10
C LEU A 198 -19.97 -24.59 -24.95
N LEU A 199 -19.98 -23.40 -25.54
CA LEU A 199 -18.90 -22.43 -25.40
C LEU A 199 -18.76 -21.93 -23.94
N ASN A 200 -19.87 -21.63 -23.27
CA ASN A 200 -19.87 -21.21 -21.88
C ASN A 200 -19.34 -22.29 -20.96
N VAL A 201 -19.73 -23.55 -21.14
CA VAL A 201 -19.20 -24.67 -20.36
C VAL A 201 -17.70 -24.87 -20.61
N ALA A 202 -17.24 -24.74 -21.84
CA ALA A 202 -15.82 -24.89 -22.19
C ALA A 202 -14.95 -23.77 -21.58
N LEU A 203 -15.46 -22.53 -21.51
CA LEU A 203 -14.72 -21.37 -21.02
C LEU A 203 -14.87 -21.14 -19.50
N PHE A 204 -16.03 -21.41 -18.94
CA PHE A 204 -16.40 -21.02 -17.58
C PHE A 204 -16.85 -22.19 -16.70
N GLY A 205 -16.96 -23.41 -17.25
CA GLY A 205 -17.36 -24.61 -16.53
C GLY A 205 -18.85 -24.70 -16.21
N GLN A 206 -19.69 -23.76 -16.69
CA GLN A 206 -21.12 -23.69 -16.39
C GLN A 206 -21.93 -23.09 -17.55
N THR A 207 -23.23 -23.41 -17.66
CA THR A 207 -24.13 -22.83 -18.65
C THR A 207 -24.60 -21.44 -18.22
N ALA A 208 -25.17 -20.66 -19.17
CA ALA A 208 -25.70 -19.31 -18.90
C ALA A 208 -26.90 -19.29 -17.91
N LYS A 209 -27.48 -20.46 -17.61
CA LYS A 209 -28.62 -20.61 -16.67
C LYS A 209 -28.22 -21.09 -15.30
N GLN A 210 -26.97 -21.43 -15.06
CA GLN A 210 -26.37 -21.77 -13.78
C GLN A 210 -25.57 -20.61 -13.21
#